data_8b7a3afa8df865106109b7b3c5fa2680
#
_entry.id   8b7a3afa8df865106109b7b3c5fa2680
#
_cell.length_a   1.000
_cell.length_b   1.000
_cell.length_c   1.000
_cell.angle_alpha   90.00
_cell.angle_beta   90.00
_cell.angle_gamma   90.00
#
_symmetry.space_group_name_H-M   'P 1'
#
loop_
_entity.id
_entity.type
_entity.pdbx_description
1 polymer ?
#
loop_
_entity_poly.entity_id
_entity_poly.type
_entity_poly.pdbx_seq_one_letter_code
_entity_poly.pdbx_strand_id
1 'polypeptide(L)'
;MPGNLVARSRTALAALRGGAVAALLSLQCIAAAAPPSADARLPVSKQVRACVGCHSEQGRAGPDGYYPRLAGKPSGYLYAQLQHFAEGRRHHAAMQRLLVSLDDPTLKAFADHFAGLTLAYPAPPASRASADQLQRGRALALVGDPSSKLPACASCHG
;
A
#
# COMPACT_ATOMS: atom_id res chain seq x y z
N MET A 1 -71.12 -32.65 -24.87
CA MET A 1 -72.54 -32.57 -24.34
C MET A 1 -72.48 -32.36 -22.86
N PRO A 2 -73.38 -31.68 -22.26
CA PRO A 2 -73.69 -30.24 -22.35
C PRO A 2 -73.32 -29.59 -21.01
N GLY A 3 -73.25 -28.37 -20.82
CA GLY A 3 -74.16 -27.29 -20.96
C GLY A 3 -74.20 -26.52 -19.65
N ASN A 4 -74.40 -25.38 -19.78
CA ASN A 4 -75.19 -24.30 -19.27
C ASN A 4 -74.42 -23.33 -18.31
N LEU A 5 -74.24 -22.12 -18.77
CA LEU A 5 -75.18 -20.98 -18.96
C LEU A 5 -75.81 -20.47 -17.66
N VAL A 6 -75.79 -19.19 -17.61
CA VAL A 6 -76.69 -18.24 -16.91
C VAL A 6 -76.10 -17.63 -15.65
N ALA A 7 -75.99 -16.44 -15.48
CA ALA A 7 -76.40 -15.16 -16.05
C ALA A 7 -76.25 -14.11 -14.95
N ARG A 8 -75.84 -12.88 -15.38
CA ARG A 8 -76.39 -11.59 -15.01
C ARG A 8 -76.66 -11.24 -13.52
N SER A 9 -76.01 -10.23 -13.08
CA SER A 9 -76.63 -8.89 -12.85
C SER A 9 -75.57 -8.00 -12.25
N ARG A 10 -75.16 -6.91 -12.87
CA ARG A 10 -75.64 -5.50 -12.72
C ARG A 10 -75.82 -5.06 -11.26
N THR A 11 -74.95 -4.18 -10.86
CA THR A 11 -75.16 -2.76 -10.44
C THR A 11 -73.80 -2.27 -9.94
N ALA A 12 -73.19 -1.34 -10.48
CA ALA A 12 -73.27 0.11 -10.51
C ALA A 12 -73.22 0.75 -9.09
N LEU A 13 -72.35 1.61 -8.93
CA LEU A 13 -72.17 2.90 -8.28
C LEU A 13 -70.94 2.91 -7.41
N ALA A 14 -69.96 3.65 -7.84
CA ALA A 14 -69.64 5.03 -7.48
C ALA A 14 -69.10 5.19 -6.05
N ALA A 15 -67.95 5.62 -5.93
CA ALA A 15 -67.51 6.88 -5.27
C ALA A 15 -66.06 6.77 -4.82
N LEU A 16 -65.22 7.50 -5.44
CA LEU A 16 -64.54 8.66 -4.90
C LEU A 16 -63.64 8.48 -3.69
N ARG A 17 -62.42 8.87 -3.92
CA ARG A 17 -61.51 9.54 -3.00
C ARG A 17 -60.51 8.66 -2.26
N GLY A 18 -59.30 8.97 -2.51
CA GLY A 18 -58.20 8.71 -1.62
C GLY A 18 -56.91 8.48 -2.36
N GLY A 19 -56.43 9.47 -3.09
CA GLY A 19 -55.07 9.52 -3.55
C GLY A 19 -54.12 9.58 -2.35
N ALA A 20 -53.65 8.47 -1.88
CA ALA A 20 -52.49 8.43 -1.02
C ALA A 20 -51.28 8.37 -1.92
N VAL A 21 -50.73 9.51 -2.26
CA VAL A 21 -49.36 9.66 -2.77
C VAL A 21 -48.46 9.24 -1.64
N ALA A 22 -48.09 7.99 -1.63
CA ALA A 22 -46.98 7.51 -0.80
C ALA A 22 -45.71 8.14 -1.36
N ALA A 23 -45.37 9.32 -0.88
CA ALA A 23 -44.04 9.89 -1.06
C ALA A 23 -43.06 8.98 -0.35
N LEU A 24 -42.47 8.05 -1.10
CA LEU A 24 -41.27 7.33 -0.69
C LEU A 24 -40.15 8.35 -0.57
N LEU A 25 -40.00 8.91 0.62
CA LEU A 25 -38.82 9.62 1.05
C LEU A 25 -37.70 8.58 1.06
N SER A 26 -37.04 8.42 -0.08
CA SER A 26 -35.74 7.78 -0.16
C SER A 26 -34.76 8.62 0.67
N LEU A 27 -34.59 8.21 1.91
CA LEU A 27 -33.56 8.71 2.79
C LEU A 27 -32.22 8.23 2.20
N GLN A 28 -31.69 9.04 1.27
CA GLN A 28 -30.33 8.83 0.80
C GLN A 28 -29.42 9.15 1.98
N CYS A 29 -28.94 8.10 2.66
CA CYS A 29 -27.79 8.21 3.55
C CYS A 29 -26.63 8.70 2.71
N ILE A 30 -26.45 10.00 2.61
CA ILE A 30 -25.18 10.60 2.19
C ILE A 30 -24.20 10.17 3.27
N ALA A 31 -23.44 9.12 2.99
CA ALA A 31 -22.28 8.78 3.80
C ALA A 31 -21.34 9.99 3.72
N ALA A 32 -21.44 10.89 4.67
CA ALA A 32 -20.48 11.96 4.82
C ALA A 32 -19.12 11.27 5.06
N ALA A 33 -18.22 11.40 4.10
CA ALA A 33 -16.84 10.98 4.30
C ALA A 33 -16.34 11.66 5.57
N ALA A 34 -15.81 10.87 6.51
CA ALA A 34 -15.24 11.41 7.72
C ALA A 34 -14.18 12.47 7.34
N PRO A 35 -14.12 13.60 8.03
CA PRO A 35 -13.09 14.59 7.75
C PRO A 35 -11.72 13.94 7.92
N PRO A 36 -10.73 14.26 7.05
CA PRO A 36 -9.39 13.73 7.19
C PRO A 36 -8.88 14.00 8.60
N SER A 37 -8.18 13.04 9.19
CA SER A 37 -7.59 13.20 10.52
C SER A 37 -6.69 14.44 10.55
N ALA A 38 -6.52 15.06 11.72
CA ALA A 38 -5.65 16.23 11.88
C ALA A 38 -4.23 15.95 11.33
N ASP A 39 -3.76 14.71 11.45
CA ASP A 39 -2.46 14.27 10.94
C ASP A 39 -2.38 14.29 9.40
N ALA A 40 -3.47 14.00 8.70
CA ALA A 40 -3.51 14.07 7.24
C ALA A 40 -3.37 15.50 6.68
N ARG A 41 -3.51 16.53 7.52
CA ARG A 41 -3.32 17.94 7.16
C ARG A 41 -1.88 18.42 7.33
N LEU A 42 -1.03 17.64 7.99
CA LEU A 42 0.38 17.97 8.16
C LEU A 42 1.16 17.68 6.87
N PRO A 43 2.24 18.44 6.61
CA PRO A 43 3.19 18.06 5.55
C PRO A 43 3.68 16.63 5.75
N VAL A 44 3.89 15.87 4.68
CA VAL A 44 4.34 14.46 4.74
C VAL A 44 5.59 14.30 5.60
N SER A 45 6.53 15.26 5.53
CA SER A 45 7.75 15.29 6.38
C SER A 45 7.45 15.29 7.89
N LYS A 46 6.28 15.74 8.31
CA LYS A 46 5.83 15.68 9.71
C LYS A 46 5.10 14.39 10.03
N GLN A 47 4.37 13.85 9.06
CA GLN A 47 3.63 12.59 9.23
C GLN A 47 4.57 11.39 9.37
N VAL A 48 5.71 11.37 8.67
CA VAL A 48 6.71 10.28 8.72
C VAL A 48 7.52 10.19 10.02
N ARG A 49 7.23 11.02 11.04
CA ARG A 49 7.95 11.01 12.31
C ARG A 49 7.94 9.64 13.01
N ALA A 50 6.84 8.90 12.89
CA ALA A 50 6.76 7.55 13.42
C ALA A 50 7.76 6.58 12.76
N CYS A 51 8.09 6.82 11.50
CA CYS A 51 9.05 6.00 10.75
C CYS A 51 10.48 6.24 11.22
N VAL A 52 10.84 7.52 11.49
CA VAL A 52 12.23 7.88 11.84
C VAL A 52 12.66 7.37 13.21
N GLY A 53 11.71 7.05 14.10
CA GLY A 53 12.02 6.44 15.41
C GLY A 53 12.79 5.12 15.31
N CYS A 54 12.56 4.36 14.24
CA CYS A 54 13.25 3.09 13.95
C CYS A 54 14.23 3.22 12.79
N HIS A 55 13.84 3.91 11.72
CA HIS A 55 14.66 4.03 10.50
C HIS A 55 15.66 5.17 10.52
N SER A 56 15.87 5.81 11.67
CA SER A 56 16.73 6.99 11.88
C SER A 56 16.22 8.23 11.12
N GLU A 57 16.79 9.39 11.46
CA GLU A 57 16.48 10.62 10.74
C GLU A 57 16.68 10.46 9.24
N GLN A 58 15.72 10.99 8.49
CA GLN A 58 15.73 10.93 7.04
C GLN A 58 15.74 9.50 6.45
N GLY A 59 15.46 8.46 7.25
CA GLY A 59 15.44 7.09 6.74
C GLY A 59 16.82 6.53 6.38
N ARG A 60 17.89 6.93 7.11
CA ARG A 60 19.28 6.49 6.83
C ARG A 60 19.57 5.03 7.14
N ALA A 61 18.82 4.37 7.96
CA ALA A 61 19.08 3.15 8.69
C ALA A 61 19.83 3.37 10.02
N GLY A 62 19.66 2.43 10.94
CA GLY A 62 20.43 2.40 12.19
C GLY A 62 21.86 1.87 11.99
N PRO A 63 22.76 2.12 12.94
CA PRO A 63 24.14 1.65 12.87
C PRO A 63 24.28 0.11 12.97
N ASP A 64 23.28 -0.56 13.53
CA ASP A 64 23.21 -2.02 13.69
C ASP A 64 22.73 -2.74 12.43
N GLY A 65 22.25 -1.99 11.42
CA GLY A 65 21.71 -2.56 10.18
C GLY A 65 20.38 -3.29 10.32
N TYR A 66 19.79 -3.33 11.53
CA TYR A 66 18.52 -4.03 11.78
C TYR A 66 17.34 -3.37 11.05
N TYR A 67 17.26 -2.04 11.15
CA TYR A 67 16.25 -1.28 10.43
C TYR A 67 16.78 -0.84 9.07
N PRO A 68 16.13 -1.20 7.95
CA PRO A 68 16.66 -0.91 6.63
C PRO A 68 16.62 0.59 6.30
N ARG A 69 17.55 1.01 5.46
CA ARG A 69 17.54 2.33 4.84
C ARG A 69 16.31 2.47 3.95
N LEU A 70 15.62 3.60 4.07
CA LEU A 70 14.48 4.01 3.25
C LEU A 70 14.89 5.06 2.20
N ALA A 71 15.73 6.02 2.60
CA ALA A 71 16.13 7.15 1.76
C ALA A 71 16.75 6.71 0.44
N GLY A 72 16.25 7.28 -0.66
CA GLY A 72 16.75 7.04 -2.00
C GLY A 72 16.43 5.66 -2.60
N LYS A 73 15.56 4.87 -1.95
CA LYS A 73 15.03 3.66 -2.58
C LYS A 73 13.95 4.04 -3.59
N PRO A 74 13.78 3.29 -4.68
CA PRO A 74 12.73 3.59 -5.66
C PRO A 74 11.35 3.67 -5.02
N SER A 75 10.57 4.69 -5.36
CA SER A 75 9.23 4.92 -4.79
C SER A 75 8.31 3.71 -4.97
N GLY A 76 8.26 3.12 -6.17
CA GLY A 76 7.44 1.93 -6.41
C GLY A 76 7.83 0.73 -5.55
N TYR A 77 9.13 0.57 -5.26
CA TYR A 77 9.61 -0.47 -4.35
C TYR A 77 9.14 -0.20 -2.92
N LEU A 78 9.34 1.03 -2.41
CA LEU A 78 8.91 1.39 -1.06
C LEU A 78 7.41 1.24 -0.90
N TYR A 79 6.63 1.73 -1.86
CA TYR A 79 5.18 1.61 -1.85
C TYR A 79 4.72 0.14 -1.80
N ALA A 80 5.27 -0.71 -2.65
CA ALA A 80 4.96 -2.14 -2.61
C ALA A 80 5.31 -2.78 -1.26
N GLN A 81 6.44 -2.40 -0.64
CA GLN A 81 6.81 -2.90 0.70
C GLN A 81 5.82 -2.44 1.79
N LEU A 82 5.39 -1.18 1.76
CA LEU A 82 4.40 -0.66 2.69
C LEU A 82 3.06 -1.39 2.55
N GLN A 83 2.59 -1.61 1.31
CA GLN A 83 1.38 -2.40 1.05
C GLN A 83 1.52 -3.84 1.57
N HIS A 84 2.66 -4.50 1.31
CA HIS A 84 2.89 -5.87 1.77
C HIS A 84 2.82 -5.99 3.29
N PHE A 85 3.30 -5.00 4.04
CA PHE A 85 3.14 -4.99 5.49
C PHE A 85 1.70 -4.70 5.91
N ALA A 86 1.03 -3.72 5.31
CA ALA A 86 -0.35 -3.37 5.64
C ALA A 86 -1.31 -4.54 5.42
N GLU A 87 -1.09 -5.30 4.34
CA GLU A 87 -1.91 -6.46 3.97
C GLU A 87 -1.45 -7.77 4.63
N GLY A 88 -0.40 -7.76 5.43
CA GLY A 88 0.13 -8.94 6.09
C GLY A 88 0.88 -9.91 5.18
N ARG A 89 1.15 -9.58 3.92
CA ARG A 89 1.99 -10.38 3.01
C ARG A 89 3.45 -10.41 3.43
N ARG A 90 3.91 -9.35 4.09
CA ARG A 90 5.22 -9.27 4.74
C ARG A 90 5.04 -9.13 6.25
N HIS A 91 5.70 -10.01 7.01
CA HIS A 91 5.50 -10.08 8.45
C HIS A 91 6.56 -9.28 9.22
N HIS A 92 6.10 -8.27 9.96
CA HIS A 92 6.84 -7.56 10.99
C HIS A 92 5.85 -6.80 11.86
N ALA A 93 5.64 -7.25 13.09
CA ALA A 93 4.54 -6.79 13.94
C ALA A 93 4.49 -5.26 14.15
N ALA A 94 5.65 -4.59 14.28
CA ALA A 94 5.69 -3.14 14.44
C ALA A 94 5.26 -2.43 13.16
N MET A 95 5.76 -2.86 11.99
CA MET A 95 5.39 -2.27 10.70
C MET A 95 3.90 -2.47 10.40
N GLN A 96 3.36 -3.68 10.62
CA GLN A 96 1.94 -3.95 10.40
C GLN A 96 1.07 -3.04 11.28
N ARG A 97 1.40 -2.88 12.57
CA ARG A 97 0.64 -1.98 13.47
C ARG A 97 0.69 -0.52 13.04
N LEU A 98 1.83 -0.04 12.54
CA LEU A 98 1.95 1.33 12.05
C LEU A 98 1.13 1.60 10.80
N LEU A 99 0.98 0.61 9.94
CA LEU A 99 0.43 0.81 8.60
C LEU A 99 -1.04 0.41 8.45
N VAL A 100 -1.59 -0.39 9.38
CA VAL A 100 -2.94 -0.97 9.29
C VAL A 100 -4.06 0.07 9.16
N SER A 101 -3.85 1.28 9.68
CA SER A 101 -4.83 2.37 9.67
C SER A 101 -4.56 3.44 8.61
N LEU A 102 -3.49 3.27 7.81
CA LEU A 102 -3.12 4.22 6.78
C LEU A 102 -3.80 3.84 5.46
N ASP A 103 -4.34 4.85 4.79
CA ASP A 103 -4.91 4.68 3.46
C ASP A 103 -3.84 4.62 2.37
N ASP A 104 -4.23 4.13 1.21
CA ASP A 104 -3.33 3.93 0.07
C ASP A 104 -2.66 5.23 -0.42
N PRO A 105 -3.36 6.37 -0.54
CA PRO A 105 -2.72 7.65 -0.85
C PRO A 105 -1.62 8.04 0.14
N THR A 106 -1.81 7.78 1.44
CA THR A 106 -0.82 8.06 2.48
C THR A 106 0.41 7.15 2.35
N LEU A 107 0.22 5.85 2.10
CA LEU A 107 1.31 4.92 1.85
C LEU A 107 2.16 5.36 0.65
N LYS A 108 1.49 5.78 -0.43
CA LYS A 108 2.16 6.30 -1.62
C LYS A 108 2.95 7.59 -1.32
N ALA A 109 2.36 8.53 -0.60
CA ALA A 109 3.01 9.78 -0.22
C ALA A 109 4.27 9.54 0.64
N PHE A 110 4.24 8.57 1.55
CA PHE A 110 5.39 8.18 2.36
C PHE A 110 6.50 7.55 1.49
N ALA A 111 6.14 6.69 0.57
CA ALA A 111 7.08 6.10 -0.39
C ALA A 111 7.78 7.17 -1.24
N ASP A 112 7.00 8.11 -1.78
CA ASP A 112 7.53 9.22 -2.59
C ASP A 112 8.44 10.13 -1.75
N HIS A 113 8.07 10.42 -0.50
CA HIS A 113 8.89 11.23 0.42
C HIS A 113 10.28 10.62 0.63
N PHE A 114 10.36 9.35 1.03
CA PHE A 114 11.65 8.70 1.27
C PHE A 114 12.45 8.46 -0.01
N ALA A 115 11.79 8.21 -1.13
CA ALA A 115 12.44 8.07 -2.42
C ALA A 115 13.12 9.37 -2.87
N GLY A 116 12.52 10.53 -2.57
CA GLY A 116 13.05 11.84 -2.90
C GLY A 116 14.25 12.28 -2.04
N LEU A 117 14.57 11.55 -0.96
CA LEU A 117 15.68 11.89 -0.08
C LEU A 117 17.01 11.43 -0.66
N THR A 118 17.84 12.38 -1.09
CA THR A 118 19.18 12.10 -1.62
C THR A 118 20.20 12.17 -0.49
N LEU A 119 20.60 11.02 0.02
CA LEU A 119 21.60 10.91 1.10
C LEU A 119 22.75 10.01 0.63
N ALA A 120 23.96 10.45 0.89
CA ALA A 120 25.15 9.61 0.65
C ALA A 120 25.04 8.29 1.43
N TYR A 121 25.49 7.19 0.83
CA TYR A 121 25.71 5.96 1.56
C TYR A 121 26.97 6.12 2.43
N PRO A 122 27.00 5.50 3.62
CA PRO A 122 28.22 5.43 4.38
C PRO A 122 29.31 4.70 3.58
N ALA A 123 30.55 5.08 3.76
CA ALA A 123 31.66 4.32 3.17
C ALA A 123 31.56 2.86 3.63
N PRO A 124 31.74 1.89 2.72
CA PRO A 124 31.77 0.49 3.13
C PRO A 124 32.94 0.26 4.12
N PRO A 125 32.76 -0.61 5.12
CA PRO A 125 33.84 -0.94 6.03
C PRO A 125 35.00 -1.56 5.25
N ALA A 126 36.22 -1.39 5.77
CA ALA A 126 37.40 -2.03 5.17
C ALA A 126 37.17 -3.53 5.04
N SER A 127 37.44 -4.08 3.86
CA SER A 127 37.35 -5.50 3.63
C SER A 127 38.39 -6.28 4.42
N ARG A 128 37.98 -7.38 5.04
CA ARG A 128 38.89 -8.36 5.69
C ARG A 128 39.24 -9.51 4.76
N ALA A 129 38.72 -9.50 3.53
CA ALA A 129 39.01 -10.54 2.54
C ALA A 129 40.44 -10.42 2.01
N SER A 130 41.06 -11.54 1.71
CA SER A 130 42.38 -11.59 1.04
C SER A 130 42.27 -11.02 -0.40
N ALA A 131 43.42 -10.67 -0.97
CA ALA A 131 43.48 -10.23 -2.37
C ALA A 131 42.84 -11.24 -3.33
N ASP A 132 43.12 -12.54 -3.14
CA ASP A 132 42.57 -13.63 -3.95
C ASP A 132 41.03 -13.74 -3.81
N GLN A 133 40.51 -13.57 -2.57
CA GLN A 133 39.07 -13.57 -2.32
C GLN A 133 38.41 -12.38 -3.01
N LEU A 134 39.02 -11.20 -2.97
CA LEU A 134 38.49 -10.01 -3.65
C LEU A 134 38.54 -10.19 -5.18
N GLN A 135 39.62 -10.74 -5.73
CA GLN A 135 39.71 -11.01 -7.14
C GLN A 135 38.66 -12.03 -7.60
N ARG A 136 38.50 -13.13 -6.84
CA ARG A 136 37.45 -14.13 -7.09
C ARG A 136 36.07 -13.51 -7.02
N GLY A 137 35.77 -12.70 -6.01
CA GLY A 137 34.49 -11.99 -5.87
C GLY A 137 34.23 -11.06 -7.05
N ARG A 138 35.25 -10.33 -7.50
CA ARG A 138 35.16 -9.49 -8.71
C ARG A 138 34.88 -10.30 -9.97
N ALA A 139 35.54 -11.44 -10.15
CA ALA A 139 35.30 -12.32 -11.28
C ALA A 139 33.87 -12.86 -11.29
N LEU A 140 33.35 -13.31 -10.15
CA LEU A 140 31.97 -13.76 -10.01
C LEU A 140 30.97 -12.64 -10.30
N ALA A 141 31.24 -11.42 -9.82
CA ALA A 141 30.34 -10.28 -10.04
C ALA A 141 30.28 -9.87 -11.52
N LEU A 142 31.41 -9.85 -12.21
CA LEU A 142 31.50 -9.29 -13.58
C LEU A 142 31.39 -10.35 -14.70
N VAL A 143 31.79 -11.59 -14.42
CA VAL A 143 31.86 -12.67 -15.41
C VAL A 143 30.95 -13.85 -15.05
N GLY A 144 30.74 -14.10 -13.75
CA GLY A 144 30.05 -15.28 -13.26
C GLY A 144 30.96 -16.50 -13.17
N ASP A 145 30.34 -17.67 -13.06
CA ASP A 145 31.02 -18.96 -13.08
C ASP A 145 30.23 -19.94 -13.96
N PRO A 146 30.59 -20.09 -15.23
CA PRO A 146 29.92 -21.01 -16.15
C PRO A 146 29.93 -22.47 -15.67
N SER A 147 30.98 -22.89 -14.94
CA SER A 147 31.11 -24.27 -14.45
C SER A 147 30.03 -24.60 -13.41
N SER A 148 29.66 -23.62 -12.61
CA SER A 148 28.59 -23.71 -11.61
C SER A 148 27.21 -23.17 -12.14
N LYS A 149 27.12 -22.85 -13.43
CA LYS A 149 25.94 -22.25 -14.05
C LYS A 149 25.50 -20.93 -13.36
N LEU A 150 26.45 -20.19 -12.82
CA LEU A 150 26.22 -18.92 -12.13
C LEU A 150 26.45 -17.76 -13.13
N PRO A 151 25.41 -17.01 -13.52
CA PRO A 151 25.58 -15.85 -14.36
C PRO A 151 26.29 -14.72 -13.63
N ALA A 152 26.86 -13.76 -14.37
CA ALA A 152 27.44 -12.56 -13.78
C ALA A 152 26.35 -11.76 -13.01
N CYS A 153 26.63 -11.31 -11.78
CA CYS A 153 25.70 -10.48 -11.03
C CYS A 153 25.41 -9.16 -11.76
N ALA A 154 26.42 -8.61 -12.44
CA ALA A 154 26.30 -7.37 -13.23
C ALA A 154 25.30 -7.48 -14.40
N SER A 155 24.96 -8.69 -14.85
CA SER A 155 23.94 -8.86 -15.92
C SER A 155 22.55 -8.37 -15.50
N CYS A 156 22.26 -8.34 -14.20
CA CYS A 156 20.98 -7.89 -13.65
C CYS A 156 21.12 -6.67 -12.73
N HIS A 157 22.28 -6.50 -12.10
CA HIS A 157 22.53 -5.45 -11.10
C HIS A 157 23.50 -4.36 -11.57
N GLY A 158 23.68 -4.24 -12.87
CA GLY A 158 24.58 -3.35 -13.61
C GLY A 158 24.97 -2.04 -13.05
#